data_34859184c01ffe2ec71ae8d4b73d3da4
#
_entry.id   34859184c01ffe2ec71ae8d4b73d3da4
#
_cell.length_a   1.000
_cell.length_b   1.000
_cell.length_c   1.000
_cell.angle_alpha   90.00
_cell.angle_beta   90.00
_cell.angle_gamma   90.00
#
_symmetry.space_group_name_H-M   'P 1'
#
loop_
_entity.id
_entity.type
_entity.pdbx_description
1 polymer ?
#
loop_
_entity_poly.entity_id
_entity_poly.type
_entity_poly.pdbx_seq_one_letter_code
_entity_poly.pdbx_strand_id
1 'polypeptide(L)'
;MIRLIFALCLMTFSAHAEDPILYLHGQPRQGELLFAFATPKADVFLNGAEIKPRKDGWFVVGIGRNDTGDLTFTVKRHGKKLEKTFKIQPREWKIQRIDGLPENKVSPSPEESARIEKEFAATADARDKKVKMPLSLCFQMPAEGRISSVYGSQRILNGEEKTPHNALDIAAATGTPVFAPADAKVTLAYDEMFLTGKTVLLAHGQDLTSSYSHLSKLDVKTGDKVKKGQKIGEVGMTGRATGPHLHWVVMWRDKRVDPAVFIENSKAFCE
;
A
#
# COMPACT_ATOMS: atom_id res chain seq x y z
N MET A 1 -36.37 14.17 -2.17
CA MET A 1 -35.29 14.30 -1.17
C MET A 1 -35.62 13.39 0.01
N ILE A 2 -35.10 12.17 0.01
CA ILE A 2 -35.29 11.22 1.12
C ILE A 2 -33.93 11.08 1.77
N ARG A 3 -33.78 11.65 3.00
CA ARG A 3 -32.60 11.46 3.84
C ARG A 3 -32.72 10.08 4.47
N LEU A 4 -31.86 9.15 4.03
CA LEU A 4 -31.63 7.89 4.79
C LEU A 4 -30.80 8.24 6.02
N ILE A 5 -31.44 8.22 7.18
CA ILE A 5 -30.78 8.28 8.49
C ILE A 5 -30.22 6.89 8.74
N PHE A 6 -28.89 6.73 8.65
CA PHE A 6 -28.21 5.53 9.15
C PHE A 6 -28.30 5.58 10.69
N ALA A 7 -29.21 4.79 11.24
CA ALA A 7 -29.30 4.58 12.66
C ALA A 7 -28.06 3.81 13.12
N LEU A 8 -27.15 4.49 13.82
CA LEU A 8 -26.06 3.87 14.57
C LEU A 8 -26.68 3.07 15.70
N CYS A 9 -26.82 1.77 15.52
CA CYS A 9 -27.29 0.87 16.56
C CYS A 9 -26.21 0.77 17.64
N LEU A 10 -26.33 1.56 18.70
CA LEU A 10 -25.59 1.41 19.95
C LEU A 10 -26.00 0.08 20.59
N MET A 11 -25.28 -1.00 20.28
CA MET A 11 -25.41 -2.24 21.04
C MET A 11 -24.76 -2.05 22.41
N THR A 12 -25.58 -1.97 23.45
CA THR A 12 -25.16 -2.07 24.83
C THR A 12 -24.66 -3.49 25.10
N PHE A 13 -23.35 -3.66 25.15
CA PHE A 13 -22.73 -4.95 25.47
C PHE A 13 -22.81 -5.21 26.99
N SER A 14 -23.62 -6.17 27.39
CA SER A 14 -23.58 -6.78 28.70
C SER A 14 -22.27 -7.55 28.92
N ALA A 15 -21.66 -7.42 30.10
CA ALA A 15 -20.32 -7.95 30.40
C ALA A 15 -20.36 -9.48 30.62
N HIS A 16 -20.54 -10.24 29.56
CA HIS A 16 -20.20 -11.66 29.52
C HIS A 16 -18.84 -11.80 28.86
N ALA A 17 -18.02 -12.76 29.32
CA ALA A 17 -16.68 -13.02 28.78
C ALA A 17 -16.74 -13.01 27.25
N GLU A 18 -16.30 -11.87 26.67
CA GLU A 18 -16.54 -11.52 25.28
C GLU A 18 -16.00 -12.63 24.35
N ASP A 19 -16.88 -13.19 23.55
CA ASP A 19 -16.48 -14.13 22.51
C ASP A 19 -15.54 -13.41 21.54
N PRO A 20 -14.53 -14.11 21.01
CA PRO A 20 -13.64 -13.53 20.01
C PRO A 20 -14.45 -13.15 18.77
N ILE A 21 -14.26 -11.92 18.28
CA ILE A 21 -14.93 -11.37 17.09
C ILE A 21 -13.88 -11.13 16.01
N LEU A 22 -14.24 -11.37 14.78
CA LEU A 22 -13.49 -10.95 13.59
C LEU A 22 -14.44 -10.32 12.58
N TYR A 23 -14.09 -9.12 12.13
CA TYR A 23 -14.77 -8.39 11.06
C TYR A 23 -13.75 -8.02 9.98
N LEU A 24 -14.14 -8.06 8.69
CA LEU A 24 -13.35 -7.60 7.55
C LEU A 24 -14.12 -6.52 6.81
N HIS A 25 -13.41 -5.43 6.47
CA HIS A 25 -13.85 -4.40 5.56
C HIS A 25 -12.99 -4.43 4.30
N GLY A 26 -13.62 -4.49 3.13
CA GLY A 26 -13.02 -4.79 1.83
C GLY A 26 -13.36 -6.22 1.41
N GLN A 27 -12.99 -6.56 0.19
CA GLN A 27 -13.23 -7.89 -0.37
C GLN A 27 -11.93 -8.71 -0.36
N PRO A 28 -11.93 -9.99 0.05
CA PRO A 28 -10.75 -10.85 -0.02
C PRO A 28 -10.44 -11.21 -1.48
N ARG A 29 -9.88 -10.25 -2.23
CA ARG A 29 -9.60 -10.34 -3.66
C ARG A 29 -8.16 -9.93 -3.95
N GLN A 30 -7.57 -10.47 -5.01
CA GLN A 30 -6.21 -10.12 -5.46
C GLN A 30 -6.03 -8.60 -5.60
N GLY A 31 -4.94 -8.08 -5.04
CA GLY A 31 -4.58 -6.66 -5.04
C GLY A 31 -5.22 -5.82 -3.93
N GLU A 32 -6.06 -6.39 -3.07
CA GLU A 32 -6.76 -5.66 -2.00
C GLU A 32 -5.88 -5.44 -0.77
N LEU A 33 -6.10 -4.32 -0.08
CA LEU A 33 -5.77 -4.15 1.33
C LEU A 33 -7.07 -4.17 2.13
N LEU A 34 -7.23 -5.19 2.96
CA LEU A 34 -8.35 -5.33 3.87
C LEU A 34 -8.09 -4.56 5.17
N PHE A 35 -9.11 -3.87 5.67
CA PHE A 35 -9.14 -3.40 7.05
C PHE A 35 -9.88 -4.44 7.88
N ALA A 36 -9.25 -4.91 8.93
CA ALA A 36 -9.78 -5.98 9.76
C ALA A 36 -9.86 -5.54 11.22
N PHE A 37 -10.87 -6.04 11.92
CA PHE A 37 -11.05 -5.82 13.34
C PHE A 37 -11.15 -7.16 14.06
N ALA A 38 -10.40 -7.31 15.14
CA ALA A 38 -10.56 -8.40 16.09
C ALA A 38 -10.82 -7.84 17.48
N THR A 39 -11.47 -8.63 18.33
CA THR A 39 -11.67 -8.27 19.74
C THR A 39 -10.38 -7.69 20.34
N PRO A 40 -10.41 -6.49 20.96
CA PRO A 40 -9.22 -5.88 21.55
C PRO A 40 -8.50 -6.79 22.54
N LYS A 41 -7.18 -6.80 22.52
CA LYS A 41 -6.31 -7.69 23.33
C LYS A 41 -6.44 -9.19 23.02
N ALA A 42 -7.03 -9.58 21.90
CA ALA A 42 -6.98 -10.96 21.42
C ALA A 42 -5.65 -11.24 20.71
N ASP A 43 -5.21 -12.49 20.75
CA ASP A 43 -4.14 -12.97 19.91
C ASP A 43 -4.71 -13.28 18.52
N VAL A 44 -4.13 -12.67 17.48
CA VAL A 44 -4.62 -12.77 16.10
C VAL A 44 -3.55 -13.41 15.24
N PHE A 45 -3.96 -14.38 14.43
CA PHE A 45 -3.09 -15.07 13.49
C PHE A 45 -3.75 -15.08 12.10
N LEU A 46 -2.94 -14.92 11.07
CA LEU A 46 -3.30 -15.13 9.68
C LEU A 46 -2.46 -16.26 9.10
N ASN A 47 -3.08 -17.32 8.64
CA ASN A 47 -2.41 -18.53 8.14
C ASN A 47 -1.31 -19.02 9.10
N GLY A 48 -1.57 -18.97 10.40
CA GLY A 48 -0.64 -19.36 11.47
C GLY A 48 0.40 -18.30 11.87
N ALA A 49 0.59 -17.25 11.07
CA ALA A 49 1.50 -16.15 11.40
C ALA A 49 0.83 -15.09 12.28
N GLU A 50 1.51 -14.67 13.34
CA GLU A 50 0.98 -13.64 14.26
C GLU A 50 0.79 -12.29 13.56
N ILE A 51 -0.35 -11.65 13.83
CA ILE A 51 -0.64 -10.25 13.53
C ILE A 51 -0.80 -9.49 14.86
N LYS A 52 -0.28 -8.26 14.89
CA LYS A 52 -0.41 -7.38 16.07
C LYS A 52 -1.42 -6.26 15.78
N PRO A 53 -2.71 -6.41 16.15
CA PRO A 53 -3.69 -5.35 16.01
C PRO A 53 -3.31 -4.10 16.81
N ARG A 54 -3.92 -2.96 16.45
CA ARG A 54 -3.95 -1.75 17.29
C ARG A 54 -4.63 -2.07 18.64
N LYS A 55 -4.44 -1.19 19.60
CA LYS A 55 -5.07 -1.34 20.93
C LYS A 55 -6.61 -1.44 20.87
N ASP A 56 -7.20 -0.80 19.85
CA ASP A 56 -8.65 -0.81 19.57
C ASP A 56 -9.11 -2.01 18.74
N GLY A 57 -8.20 -2.92 18.37
CA GLY A 57 -8.51 -4.16 17.64
C GLY A 57 -8.37 -4.07 16.13
N TRP A 58 -8.16 -2.89 15.53
CA TRP A 58 -8.01 -2.75 14.09
C TRP A 58 -6.61 -3.14 13.59
N PHE A 59 -6.57 -3.75 12.41
CA PHE A 59 -5.34 -4.10 11.68
C PHE A 59 -5.61 -4.16 10.17
N VAL A 60 -4.55 -4.32 9.39
CA VAL A 60 -4.66 -4.47 7.93
C VAL A 60 -4.04 -5.76 7.45
N VAL A 61 -4.54 -6.26 6.31
CA VAL A 61 -4.03 -7.43 5.60
C VAL A 61 -3.98 -7.15 4.12
N GLY A 62 -2.79 -7.24 3.52
CA GLY A 62 -2.58 -7.10 2.08
C GLY A 62 -2.68 -8.43 1.35
N ILE A 63 -3.33 -8.42 0.21
CA ILE A 63 -3.42 -9.54 -0.74
C ILE A 63 -2.69 -9.10 -2.01
N GLY A 64 -1.63 -9.82 -2.37
CA GLY A 64 -0.84 -9.50 -3.56
C GLY A 64 -1.60 -9.80 -4.86
N ARG A 65 -1.05 -9.30 -5.97
CA ARG A 65 -1.62 -9.47 -7.32
C ARG A 65 -1.86 -10.93 -7.71
N ASN A 66 -0.95 -11.81 -7.32
CA ASN A 66 -0.95 -13.22 -7.73
C ASN A 66 -1.26 -14.16 -6.57
N ASP A 67 -1.68 -13.63 -5.40
CA ASP A 67 -2.01 -14.46 -4.26
C ASP A 67 -3.25 -15.30 -4.56
N THR A 68 -3.21 -16.56 -4.17
CA THR A 68 -4.30 -17.53 -4.32
C THR A 68 -4.48 -18.31 -3.02
N GLY A 69 -5.53 -19.12 -2.94
CA GLY A 69 -5.83 -19.93 -1.76
C GLY A 69 -6.70 -19.18 -0.75
N ASP A 70 -6.44 -19.39 0.52
CA ASP A 70 -7.30 -18.98 1.61
C ASP A 70 -6.60 -18.07 2.61
N LEU A 71 -7.37 -17.16 3.18
CA LEU A 71 -7.01 -16.34 4.34
C LEU A 71 -7.70 -16.93 5.57
N THR A 72 -6.98 -17.72 6.35
CA THR A 72 -7.49 -18.30 7.59
C THR A 72 -7.06 -17.47 8.77
N PHE A 73 -8.02 -16.80 9.38
CA PHE A 73 -7.83 -16.02 10.60
C PHE A 73 -8.14 -16.87 11.83
N THR A 74 -7.26 -16.83 12.80
CA THR A 74 -7.52 -17.39 14.14
C THR A 74 -7.45 -16.25 15.14
N VAL A 75 -8.53 -16.06 15.92
CA VAL A 75 -8.62 -15.08 17.00
C VAL A 75 -8.78 -15.85 18.32
N LYS A 76 -7.86 -15.64 19.27
CA LYS A 76 -7.88 -16.32 20.59
C LYS A 76 -8.03 -15.28 21.70
N ARG A 77 -8.96 -15.52 22.62
CA ARG A 77 -9.17 -14.67 23.79
C ARG A 77 -9.81 -15.44 24.94
N HIS A 78 -9.25 -15.29 26.15
CA HIS A 78 -9.77 -15.93 27.36
C HIS A 78 -10.09 -17.42 27.22
N GLY A 79 -9.19 -18.17 26.59
CA GLY A 79 -9.36 -19.61 26.36
C GLY A 79 -10.32 -19.99 25.21
N LYS A 80 -11.05 -19.01 24.64
CA LYS A 80 -11.92 -19.23 23.48
C LYS A 80 -11.15 -19.00 22.17
N LYS A 81 -11.56 -19.72 21.11
CA LYS A 81 -11.00 -19.63 19.76
C LYS A 81 -12.11 -19.38 18.74
N LEU A 82 -11.91 -18.38 17.89
CA LEU A 82 -12.67 -18.20 16.65
C LEU A 82 -11.74 -18.48 15.47
N GLU A 83 -12.22 -19.24 14.50
CA GLU A 83 -11.51 -19.41 13.22
C GLU A 83 -12.45 -19.08 12.06
N LYS A 84 -11.98 -18.25 11.13
CA LYS A 84 -12.73 -17.90 9.92
C LYS A 84 -11.78 -17.97 8.72
N THR A 85 -12.26 -18.59 7.66
CA THR A 85 -11.53 -18.74 6.40
C THR A 85 -12.26 -18.00 5.27
N PHE A 86 -11.53 -17.23 4.50
CA PHE A 86 -12.01 -16.49 3.35
C PHE A 86 -11.19 -16.87 2.13
N LYS A 87 -11.84 -17.29 1.06
CA LYS A 87 -11.19 -17.62 -0.19
C LYS A 87 -10.77 -16.34 -0.92
N ILE A 88 -9.51 -16.26 -1.36
CA ILE A 88 -9.04 -15.16 -2.21
C ILE A 88 -9.72 -15.24 -3.57
N GLN A 89 -10.47 -14.20 -3.92
CA GLN A 89 -11.11 -14.08 -5.22
C GLN A 89 -10.08 -13.64 -6.28
N PRO A 90 -10.06 -14.27 -7.46
CA PRO A 90 -9.24 -13.82 -8.56
C PRO A 90 -9.71 -12.46 -9.08
N ARG A 91 -8.79 -11.73 -9.72
CA ARG A 91 -9.07 -10.47 -10.39
C ARG A 91 -8.51 -10.52 -11.81
N GLU A 92 -9.27 -10.01 -12.77
CA GLU A 92 -8.79 -9.84 -14.14
C GLU A 92 -7.89 -8.60 -14.23
N TRP A 93 -6.76 -8.76 -14.91
CA TRP A 93 -5.76 -7.71 -15.05
C TRP A 93 -5.71 -7.20 -16.49
N LYS A 94 -5.67 -5.87 -16.65
CA LYS A 94 -5.50 -5.26 -17.97
C LYS A 94 -4.13 -5.65 -18.54
N ILE A 95 -4.08 -5.86 -19.86
CA ILE A 95 -2.83 -6.06 -20.60
C ILE A 95 -2.47 -4.72 -21.25
N GLN A 96 -1.27 -4.22 -20.98
CA GLN A 96 -0.70 -3.04 -21.59
C GLN A 96 0.42 -3.46 -22.55
N ARG A 97 0.19 -3.28 -23.85
CA ARG A 97 1.18 -3.54 -24.92
C ARG A 97 1.84 -2.22 -25.32
N ILE A 98 3.15 -2.21 -25.34
CA ILE A 98 3.96 -1.05 -25.73
C ILE A 98 5.04 -1.57 -26.67
N ASP A 99 4.96 -1.19 -27.95
CA ASP A 99 5.90 -1.60 -28.98
C ASP A 99 6.76 -0.41 -29.42
N GLY A 100 7.89 -0.68 -30.10
CA GLY A 100 8.79 0.35 -30.62
C GLY A 100 9.67 1.01 -29.56
N LEU A 101 9.85 0.40 -28.38
CA LEU A 101 10.80 0.88 -27.38
C LEU A 101 12.24 0.60 -27.81
N PRO A 102 13.20 1.54 -27.59
CA PRO A 102 14.63 1.27 -27.75
C PRO A 102 15.07 0.09 -26.85
N GLU A 103 15.88 -0.81 -27.40
CA GLU A 103 16.28 -2.06 -26.73
C GLU A 103 17.04 -1.80 -25.42
N ASN A 104 17.88 -0.77 -25.35
CA ASN A 104 18.60 -0.34 -24.15
C ASN A 104 17.69 0.15 -23.00
N LYS A 105 16.43 0.49 -23.31
CA LYS A 105 15.42 0.84 -22.30
C LYS A 105 14.70 -0.38 -21.71
N VAL A 106 14.85 -1.53 -22.36
CA VAL A 106 14.21 -2.79 -21.96
C VAL A 106 15.18 -3.69 -21.20
N SER A 107 16.48 -3.59 -21.49
CA SER A 107 17.55 -4.42 -20.91
C SER A 107 18.70 -3.52 -20.42
N PRO A 108 18.84 -3.30 -19.09
CA PRO A 108 19.94 -2.49 -18.52
C PRO A 108 21.28 -3.20 -18.67
N SER A 109 22.38 -2.43 -18.72
CA SER A 109 23.75 -2.95 -18.70
C SER A 109 24.07 -3.71 -17.40
N PRO A 110 25.15 -4.51 -17.35
CA PRO A 110 25.57 -5.17 -16.11
C PRO A 110 25.85 -4.18 -14.97
N GLU A 111 26.44 -3.01 -15.25
CA GLU A 111 26.72 -1.97 -14.26
C GLU A 111 25.43 -1.32 -13.74
N GLU A 112 24.52 -1.00 -14.65
CA GLU A 112 23.18 -0.49 -14.31
C GLU A 112 22.40 -1.51 -13.48
N SER A 113 22.49 -2.80 -13.82
CA SER A 113 21.85 -3.89 -13.09
C SER A 113 22.38 -3.99 -11.64
N ALA A 114 23.69 -3.92 -11.44
CA ALA A 114 24.29 -3.93 -10.11
C ALA A 114 23.88 -2.70 -9.27
N ARG A 115 23.77 -1.51 -9.90
CA ARG A 115 23.26 -0.30 -9.25
C ARG A 115 21.79 -0.49 -8.84
N ILE A 116 20.96 -1.03 -9.74
CA ILE A 116 19.54 -1.29 -9.49
C ILE A 116 19.35 -2.26 -8.31
N GLU A 117 20.14 -3.35 -8.26
CA GLU A 117 20.09 -4.30 -7.16
C GLU A 117 20.42 -3.66 -5.81
N LYS A 118 21.48 -2.84 -5.75
CA LYS A 118 21.84 -2.10 -4.54
C LYS A 118 20.74 -1.14 -4.08
N GLU A 119 20.10 -0.45 -5.01
CA GLU A 119 19.01 0.48 -4.72
C GLU A 119 17.73 -0.26 -4.28
N PHE A 120 17.45 -1.43 -4.84
CA PHE A 120 16.37 -2.31 -4.39
C PHE A 120 16.62 -2.85 -2.98
N ALA A 121 17.85 -3.26 -2.66
CA ALA A 121 18.22 -3.66 -1.31
C ALA A 121 17.99 -2.52 -0.31
N ALA A 122 18.43 -1.30 -0.61
CA ALA A 122 18.20 -0.14 0.23
C ALA A 122 16.71 0.17 0.46
N THR A 123 15.86 -0.03 -0.57
CA THR A 123 14.40 0.12 -0.42
C THR A 123 13.79 -1.02 0.39
N ALA A 124 14.26 -2.25 0.26
CA ALA A 124 13.83 -3.39 1.06
C ALA A 124 14.17 -3.17 2.54
N ASP A 125 15.41 -2.82 2.85
CA ASP A 125 15.86 -2.49 4.21
C ASP A 125 15.02 -1.36 4.84
N ALA A 126 14.69 -0.35 4.04
CA ALA A 126 13.86 0.77 4.51
C ALA A 126 12.42 0.36 4.82
N ARG A 127 11.86 -0.62 4.09
CA ARG A 127 10.52 -1.20 4.33
C ARG A 127 10.50 -2.09 5.56
N ASP A 128 11.56 -2.86 5.78
CA ASP A 128 11.68 -3.78 6.91
C ASP A 128 11.91 -3.08 8.26
N LYS A 129 12.23 -1.79 8.25
CA LYS A 129 12.37 -1.01 9.47
C LYS A 129 11.09 -1.00 10.29
N LYS A 130 11.12 -1.63 11.45
CA LYS A 130 10.00 -1.64 12.39
C LYS A 130 9.79 -0.25 12.98
N VAL A 131 8.68 0.36 12.65
CA VAL A 131 8.30 1.69 13.12
C VAL A 131 7.18 1.57 14.16
N LYS A 132 7.47 2.05 15.38
CA LYS A 132 6.49 2.09 16.48
C LYS A 132 5.60 3.32 16.32
N MET A 133 4.54 3.17 15.53
CA MET A 133 3.49 4.19 15.43
C MET A 133 2.13 3.52 15.19
N PRO A 134 1.03 4.15 15.65
CA PRO A 134 -0.29 3.62 15.36
C PRO A 134 -0.59 3.75 13.87
N LEU A 135 -1.12 2.69 13.27
CA LEU A 135 -1.67 2.73 11.91
C LEU A 135 -2.84 3.71 11.86
N SER A 136 -2.87 4.62 10.90
CA SER A 136 -4.10 5.33 10.52
C SER A 136 -5.01 4.38 9.76
N LEU A 137 -6.32 4.53 9.90
CA LEU A 137 -7.29 3.84 9.05
C LEU A 137 -7.79 4.74 7.91
N CYS A 138 -7.68 6.07 8.07
CA CYS A 138 -8.08 7.06 7.09
C CYS A 138 -6.88 7.56 6.29
N PHE A 139 -6.92 7.35 4.98
CA PHE A 139 -5.90 7.78 4.03
C PHE A 139 -6.49 8.69 2.96
N GLN A 140 -5.66 9.53 2.36
CA GLN A 140 -6.02 10.41 1.25
C GLN A 140 -5.13 10.15 0.03
N MET A 141 -5.56 10.60 -1.15
CA MET A 141 -4.71 10.60 -2.34
C MET A 141 -3.47 11.46 -2.10
N PRO A 142 -2.27 11.01 -2.53
CA PRO A 142 -1.03 11.73 -2.29
C PRO A 142 -0.81 12.92 -3.22
N ALA A 143 -1.48 12.98 -4.37
CA ALA A 143 -1.38 14.07 -5.33
C ALA A 143 -2.67 14.22 -6.12
N GLU A 144 -2.93 15.42 -6.61
CA GLU A 144 -3.94 15.67 -7.62
C GLU A 144 -3.40 15.30 -9.00
N GLY A 145 -4.28 14.78 -9.87
CA GLY A 145 -3.91 14.43 -11.24
C GLY A 145 -4.78 13.34 -11.83
N ARG A 146 -4.56 13.07 -13.11
CA ARG A 146 -5.26 12.01 -13.85
C ARG A 146 -4.55 10.68 -13.63
N ILE A 147 -5.29 9.62 -13.29
CA ILE A 147 -4.74 8.26 -13.27
C ILE A 147 -4.32 7.87 -14.70
N SER A 148 -3.03 7.68 -14.90
CA SER A 148 -2.43 7.34 -16.20
C SER A 148 -2.10 5.86 -16.33
N SER A 149 -1.83 5.16 -15.23
CA SER A 149 -1.64 3.71 -15.22
C SER A 149 -2.16 3.12 -13.91
N VAL A 150 -2.84 1.98 -14.02
CA VAL A 150 -3.46 1.30 -12.87
C VAL A 150 -2.62 0.13 -12.40
N TYR A 151 -2.78 -0.22 -11.13
CA TYR A 151 -2.16 -1.37 -10.51
C TYR A 151 -2.56 -2.69 -11.21
N GLY A 152 -1.61 -3.61 -11.28
CA GLY A 152 -1.82 -4.99 -11.75
C GLY A 152 -1.77 -5.17 -13.26
N SER A 153 -1.70 -4.09 -14.05
CA SER A 153 -1.63 -4.20 -15.51
C SER A 153 -0.42 -5.00 -15.96
N GLN A 154 -0.65 -6.08 -16.73
CA GLN A 154 0.43 -6.88 -17.32
C GLN A 154 1.08 -6.10 -18.45
N ARG A 155 2.39 -5.89 -18.38
CA ARG A 155 3.16 -5.19 -19.41
C ARG A 155 3.75 -6.19 -20.41
N ILE A 156 3.50 -5.93 -21.68
CA ILE A 156 4.16 -6.60 -22.81
C ILE A 156 4.91 -5.50 -23.56
N LEU A 157 6.24 -5.55 -23.52
CA LEU A 157 7.13 -4.56 -24.12
C LEU A 157 7.84 -5.20 -25.31
N ASN A 158 7.68 -4.65 -26.53
CA ASN A 158 8.23 -5.20 -27.76
C ASN A 158 7.92 -6.70 -27.94
N GLY A 159 6.70 -7.14 -27.56
CA GLY A 159 6.29 -8.53 -27.61
C GLY A 159 6.69 -9.40 -26.42
N GLU A 160 7.57 -8.92 -25.53
CA GLU A 160 8.02 -9.66 -24.34
C GLU A 160 7.20 -9.32 -23.10
N GLU A 161 6.79 -10.36 -22.37
CA GLU A 161 6.13 -10.20 -21.10
C GLU A 161 7.13 -9.70 -20.04
N LYS A 162 6.81 -8.59 -19.40
CA LYS A 162 7.61 -7.97 -18.34
C LYS A 162 6.84 -7.95 -17.02
N THR A 163 7.52 -7.57 -15.94
CA THR A 163 6.91 -7.43 -14.61
C THR A 163 5.66 -6.54 -14.68
N PRO A 164 4.52 -6.96 -14.11
CA PRO A 164 3.31 -6.15 -14.05
C PRO A 164 3.52 -4.79 -13.40
N HIS A 165 2.71 -3.82 -13.76
CA HIS A 165 2.69 -2.51 -13.12
C HIS A 165 2.08 -2.60 -11.71
N ASN A 166 2.90 -2.71 -10.69
CA ASN A 166 2.48 -2.90 -9.30
C ASN A 166 2.39 -1.57 -8.52
N ALA A 167 1.81 -0.53 -9.15
CA ALA A 167 1.68 0.82 -8.62
C ALA A 167 0.45 1.52 -9.21
N LEU A 168 0.17 2.72 -8.72
CA LEU A 168 -0.75 3.67 -9.32
C LEU A 168 0.07 4.85 -9.86
N ASP A 169 -0.07 5.16 -11.16
CA ASP A 169 0.58 6.34 -11.74
C ASP A 169 -0.43 7.49 -11.85
N ILE A 170 -0.07 8.63 -11.29
CA ILE A 170 -0.85 9.87 -11.30
C ILE A 170 -0.11 10.89 -12.15
N ALA A 171 -0.59 11.11 -13.39
CA ALA A 171 -0.05 12.12 -14.29
C ALA A 171 -0.42 13.51 -13.80
N ALA A 172 0.59 14.34 -13.56
CA ALA A 172 0.47 15.73 -13.12
C ALA A 172 1.70 16.53 -13.59
N ALA A 173 1.58 17.84 -13.67
CA ALA A 173 2.68 18.71 -14.05
C ALA A 173 3.86 18.60 -13.06
N THR A 174 5.09 18.74 -13.56
CA THR A 174 6.27 18.87 -12.70
C THR A 174 6.07 20.03 -11.71
N GLY A 175 6.38 19.81 -10.43
CA GLY A 175 6.16 20.77 -9.35
C GLY A 175 4.82 20.64 -8.64
N THR A 176 3.90 19.78 -9.13
CA THR A 176 2.65 19.48 -8.40
C THR A 176 2.99 18.90 -7.01
N PRO A 177 2.39 19.45 -5.93
CA PRO A 177 2.70 18.97 -4.58
C PRO A 177 2.32 17.50 -4.37
N VAL A 178 3.19 16.77 -3.66
CA VAL A 178 2.93 15.41 -3.19
C VAL A 178 2.83 15.43 -1.68
N PHE A 179 1.77 14.85 -1.14
CA PHE A 179 1.43 14.88 0.28
C PHE A 179 1.49 13.48 0.91
N ALA A 180 1.79 13.41 2.19
CA ALA A 180 1.66 12.20 2.99
C ALA A 180 0.17 11.82 3.10
N PRO A 181 -0.24 10.60 2.70
CA PRO A 181 -1.65 10.18 2.72
C PRO A 181 -2.19 9.97 4.13
N ALA A 182 -1.32 9.74 5.10
CA ALA A 182 -1.60 9.57 6.51
C ALA A 182 -0.34 9.89 7.33
N ASP A 183 -0.47 9.93 8.66
CA ASP A 183 0.67 10.02 9.56
C ASP A 183 1.67 8.89 9.25
N ALA A 184 2.95 9.23 9.19
CA ALA A 184 3.99 8.27 8.82
C ALA A 184 5.37 8.67 9.36
N LYS A 185 6.32 7.73 9.26
CA LYS A 185 7.75 8.00 9.39
C LYS A 185 8.43 7.81 8.05
N VAL A 186 9.25 8.78 7.66
CA VAL A 186 10.11 8.66 6.48
C VAL A 186 11.20 7.65 6.78
N THR A 187 11.15 6.48 6.13
CA THR A 187 12.18 5.44 6.29
C THR A 187 13.27 5.52 5.22
N LEU A 188 12.97 6.19 4.11
CA LEU A 188 13.91 6.51 3.05
C LEU A 188 13.53 7.84 2.38
N ALA A 189 14.51 8.72 2.17
CA ALA A 189 14.49 9.82 1.23
C ALA A 189 15.77 9.72 0.42
N TYR A 190 15.66 9.42 -0.88
CA TYR A 190 16.81 9.13 -1.75
C TYR A 190 16.76 10.03 -2.98
N ASP A 191 17.85 10.74 -3.23
CA ASP A 191 17.87 11.82 -4.21
C ASP A 191 17.96 11.37 -5.66
N GLU A 192 18.60 10.22 -5.94
CA GLU A 192 18.84 9.79 -7.31
C GLU A 192 18.95 8.26 -7.48
N MET A 193 17.81 7.58 -7.50
CA MET A 193 17.76 6.16 -7.88
C MET A 193 17.68 6.01 -9.40
N PHE A 194 18.35 5.01 -9.95
CA PHE A 194 18.44 4.78 -11.40
C PHE A 194 17.06 4.61 -12.07
N LEU A 195 16.20 3.77 -11.49
CA LEU A 195 14.86 3.52 -12.04
C LEU A 195 13.81 4.49 -11.52
N THR A 196 13.81 4.78 -10.23
CA THR A 196 12.72 5.50 -9.56
C THR A 196 13.03 6.98 -9.31
N GLY A 197 14.26 7.43 -9.62
CA GLY A 197 14.67 8.82 -9.44
C GLY A 197 14.62 9.26 -7.97
N LYS A 198 14.23 10.51 -7.72
CA LYS A 198 14.00 10.99 -6.36
C LYS A 198 12.83 10.25 -5.74
N THR A 199 13.10 9.60 -4.61
CA THR A 199 12.16 8.64 -3.99
C THR A 199 12.01 8.90 -2.51
N VAL A 200 10.76 8.96 -2.03
CA VAL A 200 10.40 8.94 -0.61
C VAL A 200 9.73 7.61 -0.29
N LEU A 201 10.04 7.03 0.86
CA LEU A 201 9.35 5.87 1.41
C LEU A 201 8.84 6.20 2.82
N LEU A 202 7.56 5.95 3.04
CA LEU A 202 6.86 6.17 4.29
C LEU A 202 6.46 4.84 4.92
N ALA A 203 6.67 4.70 6.23
CA ALA A 203 6.12 3.62 7.04
C ALA A 203 4.95 4.13 7.88
N HIS A 204 3.81 3.45 7.79
CA HIS A 204 2.53 3.84 8.42
C HIS A 204 2.20 3.02 9.68
N GLY A 205 3.10 2.12 10.09
CA GLY A 205 2.86 1.14 11.16
C GLY A 205 2.25 -0.16 10.64
N GLN A 206 2.25 -1.21 11.46
CA GLN A 206 1.72 -2.55 11.14
C GLN A 206 2.22 -3.12 9.80
N ASP A 207 3.51 -2.91 9.49
CA ASP A 207 4.16 -3.36 8.25
C ASP A 207 3.56 -2.77 6.96
N LEU A 208 2.74 -1.69 7.07
CA LEU A 208 2.22 -0.95 5.93
C LEU A 208 3.20 0.17 5.55
N THR A 209 3.60 0.19 4.28
CA THR A 209 4.51 1.19 3.70
C THR A 209 3.97 1.73 2.39
N SER A 210 4.40 2.95 2.04
CA SER A 210 4.14 3.52 0.71
C SER A 210 5.39 4.18 0.16
N SER A 211 5.56 4.19 -1.17
CA SER A 211 6.68 4.86 -1.83
C SER A 211 6.21 5.77 -2.97
N TYR A 212 6.92 6.88 -3.11
CA TYR A 212 6.64 8.00 -4.01
C TYR A 212 7.87 8.23 -4.86
N SER A 213 7.77 8.00 -6.15
CA SER A 213 8.91 8.00 -7.07
C SER A 213 8.74 9.01 -8.21
N HIS A 214 9.82 9.23 -8.95
CA HIS A 214 9.96 10.20 -10.04
C HIS A 214 9.81 11.66 -9.60
N LEU A 215 10.04 11.94 -8.31
CA LEU A 215 9.89 13.29 -7.76
C LEU A 215 10.91 14.26 -8.38
N SER A 216 10.54 15.53 -8.52
CA SER A 216 11.44 16.62 -8.89
C SER A 216 12.17 17.18 -7.67
N LYS A 217 11.53 17.11 -6.50
CA LYS A 217 12.02 17.66 -5.24
C LYS A 217 11.62 16.79 -4.06
N LEU A 218 12.53 16.69 -3.07
CA LEU A 218 12.26 16.10 -1.77
C LEU A 218 12.09 17.24 -0.75
N ASP A 219 10.97 17.25 0.00
CA ASP A 219 10.71 18.22 1.07
C ASP A 219 10.88 17.59 2.46
N VAL A 220 11.35 16.34 2.52
CA VAL A 220 11.59 15.57 3.75
C VAL A 220 12.90 14.79 3.67
N LYS A 221 13.41 14.36 4.81
CA LYS A 221 14.61 13.51 4.93
C LYS A 221 14.31 12.23 5.71
N THR A 222 15.16 11.23 5.51
CA THR A 222 15.09 9.96 6.27
C THR A 222 15.11 10.23 7.78
N GLY A 223 14.15 9.64 8.49
CA GLY A 223 13.98 9.80 9.93
C GLY A 223 12.87 10.77 10.34
N ASP A 224 12.43 11.66 9.45
CA ASP A 224 11.36 12.62 9.74
C ASP A 224 10.03 11.91 10.05
N LYS A 225 9.23 12.54 10.91
CA LYS A 225 7.82 12.18 11.11
C LYS A 225 6.98 13.17 10.32
N VAL A 226 6.05 12.65 9.54
CA VAL A 226 5.12 13.46 8.74
C VAL A 226 3.68 13.24 9.18
N LYS A 227 2.88 14.28 9.06
CA LYS A 227 1.45 14.25 9.32
C LYS A 227 0.67 14.04 8.02
N LYS A 228 -0.55 13.50 8.12
CA LYS A 228 -1.49 13.46 7.00
C LYS A 228 -1.64 14.85 6.38
N GLY A 229 -1.53 14.95 5.05
CA GLY A 229 -1.58 16.22 4.32
C GLY A 229 -0.31 17.05 4.36
N GLN A 230 0.75 16.62 5.04
CA GLN A 230 2.04 17.30 4.97
C GLN A 230 2.70 17.05 3.61
N LYS A 231 3.19 18.11 2.97
CA LYS A 231 3.96 18.03 1.72
C LYS A 231 5.25 17.26 1.97
N ILE A 232 5.54 16.28 1.11
CA ILE A 232 6.74 15.43 1.18
C ILE A 232 7.66 15.58 -0.03
N GLY A 233 7.17 16.23 -1.10
CA GLY A 233 7.92 16.44 -2.33
C GLY A 233 7.03 17.01 -3.43
N GLU A 234 7.55 16.97 -4.65
CA GLU A 234 6.86 17.47 -5.85
C GLU A 234 6.94 16.44 -6.97
N VAL A 235 5.88 16.32 -7.75
CA VAL A 235 5.85 15.49 -8.97
C VAL A 235 6.97 15.92 -9.90
N GLY A 236 7.60 14.96 -10.55
CA GLY A 236 8.64 15.19 -11.53
C GLY A 236 8.69 14.10 -12.60
N MET A 237 9.89 13.94 -13.18
CA MET A 237 10.18 12.96 -14.23
C MET A 237 11.59 12.37 -14.05
N THR A 238 12.09 12.31 -12.82
CA THR A 238 13.44 11.77 -12.53
C THR A 238 13.46 10.25 -12.64
N GLY A 239 14.65 9.67 -12.85
CA GLY A 239 14.78 8.23 -13.08
C GLY A 239 14.27 7.81 -14.47
N ARG A 240 13.67 6.62 -14.58
CA ARG A 240 13.16 6.07 -15.84
C ARG A 240 11.67 6.38 -16.01
N ALA A 241 11.35 7.59 -16.40
CA ALA A 241 9.99 8.06 -16.67
C ALA A 241 9.87 8.60 -18.11
N THR A 242 8.70 8.46 -18.74
CA THR A 242 8.41 8.95 -20.09
C THR A 242 7.68 10.29 -20.11
N GLY A 243 7.22 10.75 -18.97
CA GLY A 243 6.53 12.03 -18.77
C GLY A 243 6.32 12.31 -17.30
N PRO A 244 5.96 13.54 -16.91
CA PRO A 244 5.77 13.90 -15.52
C PRO A 244 4.61 13.12 -14.89
N HIS A 245 4.88 12.39 -13.81
CA HIS A 245 3.89 11.66 -13.03
C HIS A 245 4.43 11.27 -11.65
N LEU A 246 3.53 11.02 -10.72
CA LEU A 246 3.84 10.34 -9.47
C LEU A 246 3.63 8.83 -9.67
N HIS A 247 4.67 8.04 -9.43
CA HIS A 247 4.56 6.58 -9.31
C HIS A 247 4.38 6.23 -7.83
N TRP A 248 3.17 5.78 -7.45
CA TRP A 248 2.79 5.52 -6.08
C TRP A 248 2.55 4.03 -5.81
N VAL A 249 3.32 3.45 -4.88
CA VAL A 249 3.23 2.06 -4.47
C VAL A 249 2.75 1.99 -3.02
N VAL A 250 1.84 1.08 -2.71
CA VAL A 250 1.47 0.70 -1.34
C VAL A 250 1.82 -0.77 -1.13
N MET A 251 2.45 -1.09 0.00
CA MET A 251 2.83 -2.45 0.37
C MET A 251 2.46 -2.76 1.81
N TRP A 252 1.96 -3.96 2.04
CA TRP A 252 1.86 -4.57 3.36
C TRP A 252 2.78 -5.79 3.42
N ARG A 253 3.78 -5.74 4.32
CA ARG A 253 4.88 -6.73 4.33
C ARG A 253 5.54 -6.83 2.94
N ASP A 254 5.54 -8.03 2.34
CA ASP A 254 6.03 -8.33 0.98
C ASP A 254 4.97 -8.16 -0.13
N LYS A 255 3.71 -7.85 0.24
CA LYS A 255 2.58 -7.76 -0.70
C LYS A 255 2.37 -6.33 -1.19
N ARG A 256 2.52 -6.11 -2.50
CA ARG A 256 2.04 -4.87 -3.14
C ARG A 256 0.54 -4.97 -3.33
N VAL A 257 -0.17 -3.89 -3.02
CA VAL A 257 -1.63 -3.80 -3.11
C VAL A 257 -2.04 -2.66 -4.02
N ASP A 258 -3.28 -2.66 -4.50
CA ASP A 258 -3.82 -1.62 -5.37
C ASP A 258 -4.08 -0.33 -4.58
N PRO A 259 -3.32 0.76 -4.83
CA PRO A 259 -3.49 1.99 -4.07
C PRO A 259 -4.86 2.65 -4.27
N ALA A 260 -5.49 2.48 -5.45
CA ALA A 260 -6.81 3.06 -5.71
C ALA A 260 -7.88 2.37 -4.86
N VAL A 261 -7.87 1.04 -4.81
CA VAL A 261 -8.81 0.26 -3.98
C VAL A 261 -8.53 0.49 -2.50
N PHE A 262 -7.26 0.58 -2.10
CA PHE A 262 -6.88 0.92 -0.75
C PHE A 262 -7.48 2.26 -0.28
N ILE A 263 -7.38 3.31 -1.09
CA ILE A 263 -8.00 4.61 -0.77
C ILE A 263 -9.51 4.48 -0.66
N GLU A 264 -10.16 3.80 -1.59
CA GLU A 264 -11.62 3.62 -1.56
C GLU A 264 -12.08 2.93 -0.28
N ASN A 265 -11.43 1.83 0.09
CA ASN A 265 -11.73 1.11 1.33
C ASN A 265 -11.46 1.96 2.58
N SER A 266 -10.45 2.84 2.56
CA SER A 266 -10.11 3.69 3.71
C SER A 266 -11.12 4.82 3.95
N LYS A 267 -11.92 5.22 2.96
CA LYS A 267 -12.92 6.29 3.09
C LYS A 267 -13.93 6.03 4.20
N ALA A 268 -14.28 4.77 4.45
CA ALA A 268 -15.18 4.39 5.53
C ALA A 268 -14.70 4.79 6.93
N PHE A 269 -13.43 5.16 7.07
CA PHE A 269 -12.77 5.55 8.33
C PHE A 269 -12.37 7.03 8.35
N CYS A 270 -12.75 7.80 7.33
CA CYS A 270 -12.45 9.22 7.19
C CYS A 270 -13.71 10.05 7.51
N GLU A 271 -13.97 10.28 8.79
CA GLU A 271 -14.99 11.23 9.25
C GLU A 271 -14.37 12.57 9.64
#